data_d475958477b49bf0c77fa954b0e24e68
#
_entry.id   d475958477b49bf0c77fa954b0e24e68
#
_cell.length_a   1.000
_cell.length_b   1.000
_cell.length_c   1.000
_cell.angle_alpha   90.00
_cell.angle_beta   90.00
_cell.angle_gamma   90.00
#
_symmetry.space_group_name_H-M   'P 1'
#
loop_
_entity.id
_entity.type
_entity.pdbx_description
1 polymer ?
#
loop_
_entity_poly.entity_id
_entity_poly.type
_entity_poly.pdbx_seq_one_letter_code
_entity_poly.pdbx_strand_id
1 'polypeptide(L)'
;MPEDEPAEPDRSVEDRIEELRRRREEVLAPGGREAAAKQHEKGKLTARERLEILMDKGSFVETDPFAVHRAHDFGMDRRRPPGDGIVTGFGSIDGRKVFVASQDFTVFGGSMGEVMAQKVCKVMDLAMQTGAPFIQINDSGGARIQEGAASLAGYGHIFERNVRASGVIPQISVIMGPCAGGAVYSPAITDFTFMVKETSHMFITGPDVIRTVTGEEVTFEELGGAMTHAARSGVAAFVGEDDEDTLQ
;
A
#
# COMPACT_ATOMS: atom_id res chain seq x y z
N MET A 1 -21.25 -6.22 36.18
CA MET A 1 -22.38 -6.41 35.25
C MET A 1 -22.05 -5.64 34.01
N PRO A 2 -21.99 -6.23 32.80
CA PRO A 2 -21.84 -5.43 31.58
C PRO A 2 -23.13 -4.61 31.43
N GLU A 3 -22.97 -3.31 31.23
CA GLU A 3 -24.06 -2.41 30.90
C GLU A 3 -24.62 -2.86 29.53
N ASP A 4 -25.95 -3.06 29.47
CA ASP A 4 -26.67 -3.38 28.25
C ASP A 4 -26.39 -2.27 27.21
N GLU A 5 -25.62 -2.60 26.17
CA GLU A 5 -25.58 -1.74 24.96
C GLU A 5 -27.00 -1.58 24.44
N PRO A 6 -27.47 -0.35 24.17
CA PRO A 6 -28.81 -0.14 23.65
C PRO A 6 -28.95 -0.91 22.35
N ALA A 7 -29.96 -1.76 22.23
CA ALA A 7 -30.30 -2.51 21.05
C ALA A 7 -30.35 -1.53 19.84
N GLU A 8 -29.58 -1.80 18.78
CA GLU A 8 -29.66 -1.00 17.56
C GLU A 8 -31.14 -0.94 17.09
N PRO A 9 -31.64 0.24 16.70
CA PRO A 9 -33.00 0.35 16.19
C PRO A 9 -33.18 -0.63 15.04
N ASP A 10 -34.34 -1.30 15.01
CA ASP A 10 -34.70 -2.27 13.95
C ASP A 10 -34.75 -1.56 12.60
N ARG A 11 -33.60 -1.59 11.89
CA ARG A 11 -33.43 -0.95 10.59
C ARG A 11 -34.07 -1.83 9.51
N SER A 12 -34.83 -1.22 8.62
CA SER A 12 -35.41 -1.92 7.47
C SER A 12 -34.31 -2.52 6.56
N VAL A 13 -34.68 -3.45 5.70
CA VAL A 13 -33.77 -4.01 4.69
C VAL A 13 -33.30 -2.92 3.72
N GLU A 14 -34.19 -2.01 3.38
CA GLU A 14 -33.94 -0.86 2.52
C GLU A 14 -32.86 0.05 3.11
N ASP A 15 -32.97 0.40 4.41
CA ASP A 15 -31.98 1.22 5.10
C ASP A 15 -30.58 0.58 5.12
N ARG A 16 -30.54 -0.76 5.31
CA ARG A 16 -29.28 -1.53 5.28
C ARG A 16 -28.64 -1.55 3.87
N ILE A 17 -29.45 -1.66 2.82
CA ILE A 17 -28.99 -1.61 1.43
C ILE A 17 -28.44 -0.21 1.11
N GLU A 18 -29.12 0.85 1.54
CA GLU A 18 -28.67 2.22 1.30
C GLU A 18 -27.37 2.52 2.05
N GLU A 19 -27.26 2.09 3.30
CA GLU A 19 -26.00 2.18 4.05
C GLU A 19 -24.86 1.43 3.35
N LEU A 20 -25.11 0.22 2.83
CA LEU A 20 -24.10 -0.53 2.08
C LEU A 20 -23.64 0.21 0.82
N ARG A 21 -24.57 0.83 0.09
CA ARG A 21 -24.24 1.65 -1.09
C ARG A 21 -23.37 2.83 -0.71
N ARG A 22 -23.73 3.57 0.32
CA ARG A 22 -22.93 4.68 0.85
C ARG A 22 -21.52 4.24 1.25
N ARG A 23 -21.39 3.14 2.01
CA ARG A 23 -20.08 2.59 2.40
C ARG A 23 -19.24 2.16 1.19
N ARG A 24 -19.86 1.64 0.13
CA ARG A 24 -19.16 1.32 -1.12
C ARG A 24 -18.62 2.56 -1.82
N GLU A 25 -19.36 3.66 -1.81
CA GLU A 25 -18.87 4.93 -2.34
C GLU A 25 -17.69 5.49 -1.53
N GLU A 26 -17.74 5.39 -0.20
CA GLU A 26 -16.63 5.80 0.68
C GLU A 26 -15.36 4.97 0.41
N VAL A 27 -15.49 3.68 0.13
CA VAL A 27 -14.38 2.78 -0.23
C VAL A 27 -13.67 3.24 -1.51
N LEU A 28 -14.39 3.81 -2.48
CA LEU A 28 -13.80 4.24 -3.75
C LEU A 28 -12.87 5.45 -3.62
N ALA A 29 -13.05 6.29 -2.60
CA ALA A 29 -12.21 7.47 -2.36
C ALA A 29 -11.99 7.70 -0.86
N PRO A 30 -11.29 6.79 -0.15
CA PRO A 30 -11.19 6.80 1.32
C PRO A 30 -10.42 8.00 1.86
N GLY A 31 -9.51 8.59 1.07
CA GLY A 31 -8.80 9.83 1.39
C GLY A 31 -9.55 11.11 0.98
N GLY A 32 -10.62 10.96 0.19
CA GLY A 32 -11.40 12.06 -0.38
C GLY A 32 -10.85 12.63 -1.69
N ARG A 33 -11.71 13.35 -2.41
CA ARG A 33 -11.39 13.89 -3.75
C ARG A 33 -10.23 14.89 -3.76
N GLU A 34 -10.11 15.69 -2.72
CA GLU A 34 -9.02 16.68 -2.60
C GLU A 34 -7.65 15.98 -2.47
N ALA A 35 -7.57 14.91 -1.69
CA ALA A 35 -6.33 14.16 -1.54
C ALA A 35 -5.94 13.43 -2.85
N ALA A 36 -6.92 12.91 -3.60
CA ALA A 36 -6.69 12.35 -4.93
C ALA A 36 -6.18 13.42 -5.91
N ALA A 37 -6.80 14.60 -5.94
CA ALA A 37 -6.33 15.70 -6.79
C ALA A 37 -4.88 16.10 -6.50
N LYS A 38 -4.47 16.13 -5.22
CA LYS A 38 -3.08 16.38 -4.82
C LYS A 38 -2.08 15.30 -5.28
N GLN A 39 -2.54 14.06 -5.51
CA GLN A 39 -1.69 13.03 -6.13
C GLN A 39 -1.51 13.34 -7.63
N HIS A 40 -2.61 13.65 -8.33
CA HIS A 40 -2.56 13.98 -9.75
C HIS A 40 -1.70 15.22 -10.04
N GLU A 41 -1.76 16.25 -9.18
CA GLU A 41 -0.88 17.44 -9.28
C GLU A 41 0.61 17.09 -9.19
N LYS A 42 0.96 15.95 -8.58
CA LYS A 42 2.33 15.44 -8.50
C LYS A 42 2.68 14.47 -9.62
N GLY A 43 1.81 14.30 -10.62
CA GLY A 43 2.00 13.32 -11.69
C GLY A 43 1.80 11.87 -11.26
N LYS A 44 1.12 11.62 -10.13
CA LYS A 44 0.91 10.28 -9.57
C LYS A 44 -0.56 9.86 -9.65
N LEU A 45 -0.81 8.60 -9.89
CA LEU A 45 -2.13 7.99 -9.82
C LEU A 45 -2.50 7.57 -8.39
N THR A 46 -3.80 7.42 -8.14
CA THR A 46 -4.31 6.79 -6.91
C THR A 46 -4.10 5.27 -6.94
N ALA A 47 -4.19 4.62 -5.77
CA ALA A 47 -4.05 3.16 -5.66
C ALA A 47 -5.03 2.39 -6.57
N ARG A 48 -6.25 2.89 -6.76
CA ARG A 48 -7.27 2.25 -7.60
C ARG A 48 -7.01 2.44 -9.09
N GLU A 49 -6.65 3.65 -9.50
CA GLU A 49 -6.29 3.95 -10.89
C GLU A 49 -5.10 3.09 -11.35
N ARG A 50 -4.10 2.89 -10.49
CA ARG A 50 -2.98 1.98 -10.74
C ARG A 50 -3.44 0.55 -10.97
N LEU A 51 -4.39 0.05 -10.20
CA LEU A 51 -4.94 -1.30 -10.38
C LEU A 51 -5.82 -1.41 -11.63
N GLU A 52 -6.54 -0.35 -12.02
CA GLU A 52 -7.32 -0.31 -13.25
C GLU A 52 -6.44 -0.39 -14.51
N ILE A 53 -5.21 0.16 -14.46
CA ILE A 53 -4.23 0.05 -15.55
C ILE A 53 -3.55 -1.32 -15.54
N LEU A 54 -3.12 -1.79 -14.36
CA LEU A 54 -2.35 -3.03 -14.22
C LEU A 54 -3.15 -4.28 -14.56
N MET A 55 -4.44 -4.32 -14.23
CA MET A 55 -5.26 -5.53 -14.27
C MET A 55 -6.10 -5.61 -15.55
N ASP A 56 -6.34 -6.82 -16.02
CA ASP A 56 -7.31 -7.06 -17.09
C ASP A 56 -8.67 -6.48 -16.72
N LYS A 57 -9.29 -5.79 -17.65
CA LYS A 57 -10.56 -5.08 -17.42
C LYS A 57 -11.64 -6.00 -16.81
N GLY A 58 -12.12 -5.62 -15.64
CA GLY A 58 -13.20 -6.32 -14.93
C GLY A 58 -12.77 -7.62 -14.23
N SER A 59 -11.47 -7.94 -14.20
CA SER A 59 -10.95 -9.13 -13.52
C SER A 59 -10.72 -8.94 -12.03
N PHE A 60 -10.53 -7.70 -11.57
CA PHE A 60 -10.15 -7.39 -10.20
C PHE A 60 -11.27 -7.67 -9.20
N VAL A 61 -10.97 -8.45 -8.18
CA VAL A 61 -11.82 -8.75 -7.03
C VAL A 61 -11.13 -8.25 -5.76
N GLU A 62 -11.68 -7.20 -5.17
CA GLU A 62 -11.14 -6.60 -3.95
C GLU A 62 -11.45 -7.44 -2.71
N THR A 63 -10.48 -7.56 -1.81
CA THR A 63 -10.64 -8.20 -0.50
C THR A 63 -10.65 -7.17 0.62
N ASP A 64 -11.51 -7.38 1.63
CA ASP A 64 -11.60 -6.58 2.85
C ASP A 64 -11.73 -5.04 2.63
N PRO A 65 -12.57 -4.57 1.68
CA PRO A 65 -12.70 -3.14 1.37
C PRO A 65 -13.21 -2.30 2.54
N PHE A 66 -13.97 -2.89 3.46
CA PHE A 66 -14.58 -2.21 4.61
C PHE A 66 -13.74 -2.30 5.90
N ALA A 67 -12.58 -2.98 5.86
CA ALA A 67 -11.71 -3.07 7.02
C ALA A 67 -11.19 -1.67 7.39
N VAL A 68 -11.16 -1.37 8.70
CA VAL A 68 -10.66 -0.10 9.25
C VAL A 68 -9.65 -0.38 10.35
N HIS A 69 -8.72 0.55 10.61
CA HIS A 69 -7.77 0.40 11.71
C HIS A 69 -8.48 0.31 13.07
N ARG A 70 -7.76 -0.22 14.08
CA ARG A 70 -8.23 -0.42 15.45
C ARG A 70 -7.62 0.57 16.44
N ALA A 71 -6.82 1.53 15.97
CA ALA A 71 -6.18 2.51 16.81
C ALA A 71 -7.21 3.49 17.43
N HIS A 72 -7.04 3.81 18.70
CA HIS A 72 -7.88 4.72 19.46
C HIS A 72 -7.13 5.98 19.90
N ASP A 73 -5.80 5.87 20.11
CA ASP A 73 -4.96 6.95 20.58
C ASP A 73 -4.72 8.01 19.50
N PHE A 74 -4.26 9.19 19.91
CA PHE A 74 -3.90 10.31 19.02
C PHE A 74 -5.04 10.78 18.10
N GLY A 75 -6.32 10.58 18.51
CA GLY A 75 -7.50 10.98 17.74
C GLY A 75 -7.82 10.08 16.55
N MET A 76 -7.20 8.92 16.46
CA MET A 76 -7.44 7.94 15.40
C MET A 76 -8.88 7.39 15.41
N ASP A 77 -9.51 7.32 16.58
CA ASP A 77 -10.90 6.91 16.74
C ASP A 77 -11.90 7.77 15.94
N ARG A 78 -11.54 9.03 15.63
CA ARG A 78 -12.38 9.99 14.89
C ARG A 78 -12.24 9.88 13.39
N ARG A 79 -11.22 9.19 12.88
CA ARG A 79 -10.94 9.07 11.44
C ARG A 79 -10.60 7.62 11.10
N ARG A 80 -11.61 6.87 10.67
CA ARG A 80 -11.48 5.45 10.29
C ARG A 80 -11.81 5.22 8.82
N PRO A 81 -10.94 5.64 7.89
CA PRO A 81 -11.18 5.45 6.47
C PRO A 81 -11.24 3.96 6.13
N PRO A 82 -12.20 3.53 5.27
CA PRO A 82 -12.29 2.14 4.84
C PRO A 82 -11.06 1.74 4.02
N GLY A 83 -10.72 0.46 4.09
CA GLY A 83 -9.55 -0.11 3.42
C GLY A 83 -8.24 0.10 4.16
N ASP A 84 -8.19 0.98 5.17
CA ASP A 84 -7.01 1.30 6.00
C ASP A 84 -5.76 1.71 5.20
N GLY A 85 -5.96 2.43 4.08
CA GLY A 85 -4.86 2.95 3.25
C GLY A 85 -4.23 1.92 2.31
N ILE A 86 -4.93 0.82 2.01
CA ILE A 86 -4.48 -0.16 1.04
C ILE A 86 -5.64 -0.85 0.32
N VAL A 87 -5.51 -1.03 -0.98
CA VAL A 87 -6.40 -1.84 -1.81
C VAL A 87 -5.74 -3.20 -2.04
N THR A 88 -6.38 -4.27 -1.61
CA THR A 88 -5.87 -5.65 -1.75
C THR A 88 -6.87 -6.52 -2.49
N GLY A 89 -6.38 -7.50 -3.24
CA GLY A 89 -7.24 -8.39 -3.97
C GLY A 89 -6.49 -9.30 -4.93
N PHE A 90 -7.24 -9.81 -5.90
CA PHE A 90 -6.70 -10.65 -6.97
C PHE A 90 -7.45 -10.39 -8.28
N GLY A 91 -6.84 -10.78 -9.38
CA GLY A 91 -7.40 -10.68 -10.71
C GLY A 91 -6.49 -11.35 -11.72
N SER A 92 -6.48 -10.85 -12.95
CA SER A 92 -5.57 -11.35 -14.00
C SER A 92 -4.80 -10.20 -14.67
N ILE A 93 -3.62 -10.55 -15.18
CA ILE A 93 -2.82 -9.75 -16.11
C ILE A 93 -2.54 -10.67 -17.30
N ASP A 94 -2.95 -10.28 -18.51
CA ASP A 94 -2.88 -11.11 -19.72
C ASP A 94 -3.45 -12.53 -19.51
N GLY A 95 -4.59 -12.62 -18.81
CA GLY A 95 -5.26 -13.87 -18.47
C GLY A 95 -4.60 -14.70 -17.37
N ARG A 96 -3.49 -14.27 -16.79
CA ARG A 96 -2.77 -14.97 -15.73
C ARG A 96 -3.18 -14.44 -14.37
N LYS A 97 -3.57 -15.33 -13.45
CA LYS A 97 -3.95 -14.95 -12.08
C LYS A 97 -2.79 -14.33 -11.32
N VAL A 98 -3.06 -13.20 -10.67
CA VAL A 98 -2.14 -12.49 -9.78
C VAL A 98 -2.86 -12.03 -8.52
N PHE A 99 -2.10 -11.87 -7.44
CA PHE A 99 -2.54 -11.22 -6.21
C PHE A 99 -1.84 -9.88 -6.06
N VAL A 100 -2.58 -8.88 -5.58
CA VAL A 100 -2.06 -7.51 -5.53
C VAL A 100 -2.37 -6.83 -4.20
N ALA A 101 -1.47 -5.92 -3.81
CA ALA A 101 -1.65 -4.96 -2.73
C ALA A 101 -1.16 -3.59 -3.20
N SER A 102 -2.04 -2.58 -3.27
CA SER A 102 -1.71 -1.22 -3.70
C SER A 102 -1.91 -0.24 -2.55
N GLN A 103 -0.85 0.38 -2.06
CA GLN A 103 -0.92 1.39 -1.00
C GLN A 103 -1.55 2.68 -1.50
N ASP A 104 -2.44 3.24 -0.69
CA ASP A 104 -3.15 4.48 -0.98
C ASP A 104 -2.56 5.63 -0.15
N PHE A 105 -1.73 6.43 -0.80
CA PHE A 105 -1.08 7.58 -0.18
C PHE A 105 -2.08 8.66 0.30
N THR A 106 -3.30 8.67 -0.23
CA THR A 106 -4.36 9.61 0.17
C THR A 106 -4.85 9.35 1.61
N VAL A 107 -4.58 8.15 2.14
CA VAL A 107 -4.94 7.73 3.50
C VAL A 107 -3.69 7.63 4.37
N PHE A 108 -3.52 8.56 5.31
CA PHE A 108 -2.39 8.61 6.25
C PHE A 108 -1.00 8.52 5.57
N GLY A 109 -0.87 9.06 4.33
CA GLY A 109 0.37 8.97 3.56
C GLY A 109 0.80 7.53 3.26
N GLY A 110 -0.15 6.60 3.07
CA GLY A 110 0.13 5.19 2.80
C GLY A 110 0.86 4.47 3.94
N SER A 111 0.89 5.07 5.15
CA SER A 111 1.66 4.51 6.27
C SER A 111 1.06 3.19 6.77
N MET A 112 1.95 2.24 7.05
CA MET A 112 1.61 0.89 7.49
C MET A 112 0.99 0.89 8.89
N GLY A 113 -0.26 0.42 9.00
CA GLY A 113 -0.93 0.10 10.24
C GLY A 113 -1.14 -1.42 10.41
N GLU A 114 -1.62 -1.83 11.58
CA GLU A 114 -1.88 -3.24 11.90
C GLU A 114 -2.84 -3.89 10.89
N VAL A 115 -3.97 -3.26 10.60
CA VAL A 115 -5.00 -3.81 9.71
C VAL A 115 -4.53 -3.81 8.25
N MET A 116 -3.83 -2.76 7.81
CA MET A 116 -3.16 -2.76 6.51
C MET A 116 -2.24 -3.98 6.37
N ALA A 117 -1.37 -4.23 7.34
CA ALA A 117 -0.48 -5.38 7.32
C ALA A 117 -1.23 -6.72 7.27
N GLN A 118 -2.31 -6.86 8.04
CA GLN A 118 -3.15 -8.07 8.03
C GLN A 118 -3.76 -8.31 6.63
N LYS A 119 -4.21 -7.26 5.94
CA LYS A 119 -4.72 -7.36 4.57
C LYS A 119 -3.64 -7.83 3.59
N VAL A 120 -2.43 -7.24 3.65
CA VAL A 120 -1.28 -7.67 2.83
C VAL A 120 -0.95 -9.12 3.11
N CYS A 121 -0.80 -9.50 4.38
CA CYS A 121 -0.50 -10.87 4.78
C CYS A 121 -1.53 -11.87 4.24
N LYS A 122 -2.81 -11.55 4.30
CA LYS A 122 -3.90 -12.40 3.78
C LYS A 122 -3.75 -12.67 2.28
N VAL A 123 -3.50 -11.63 1.47
CA VAL A 123 -3.36 -11.84 0.02
C VAL A 123 -2.05 -12.53 -0.34
N MET A 124 -0.97 -12.32 0.40
CA MET A 124 0.29 -13.09 0.24
C MET A 124 0.08 -14.57 0.56
N ASP A 125 -0.63 -14.90 1.65
CA ASP A 125 -0.95 -16.28 2.01
C ASP A 125 -1.80 -16.95 0.90
N LEU A 126 -2.77 -16.26 0.32
CA LEU A 126 -3.58 -16.74 -0.80
C LEU A 126 -2.74 -16.92 -2.07
N ALA A 127 -1.81 -16.00 -2.35
CA ALA A 127 -0.87 -16.12 -3.48
C ALA A 127 -0.01 -17.38 -3.36
N MET A 128 0.59 -17.63 -2.19
CA MET A 128 1.38 -18.84 -1.93
C MET A 128 0.54 -20.11 -2.03
N GLN A 129 -0.70 -20.13 -1.50
CA GLN A 129 -1.59 -21.29 -1.58
C GLN A 129 -1.99 -21.64 -3.01
N THR A 130 -2.08 -20.64 -3.88
CA THR A 130 -2.49 -20.84 -5.28
C THR A 130 -1.32 -20.96 -6.25
N GLY A 131 -0.08 -20.70 -5.81
CA GLY A 131 1.10 -20.66 -6.65
C GLY A 131 1.10 -19.50 -7.65
N ALA A 132 0.39 -18.40 -7.35
CA ALA A 132 0.28 -17.24 -8.21
C ALA A 132 1.24 -16.12 -7.79
N PRO A 133 1.71 -15.26 -8.70
CA PRO A 133 2.54 -14.10 -8.37
C PRO A 133 1.85 -13.14 -7.39
N PHE A 134 2.66 -12.50 -6.54
CA PHE A 134 2.24 -11.41 -5.68
C PHE A 134 2.91 -10.10 -6.14
N ILE A 135 2.11 -9.06 -6.35
CA ILE A 135 2.55 -7.72 -6.76
C ILE A 135 2.17 -6.73 -5.68
N GLN A 136 3.16 -5.99 -5.18
CA GLN A 136 2.92 -4.91 -4.23
C GLN A 136 3.29 -3.56 -4.83
N ILE A 137 2.31 -2.67 -4.93
CA ILE A 137 2.50 -1.27 -5.32
C ILE A 137 2.73 -0.45 -4.05
N ASN A 138 3.93 0.13 -3.95
CA ASN A 138 4.41 0.82 -2.76
C ASN A 138 4.36 2.34 -2.95
N ASP A 139 3.68 3.01 -2.03
CA ASP A 139 3.58 4.46 -1.96
C ASP A 139 3.33 4.84 -0.49
N SER A 140 4.41 4.96 0.32
CA SER A 140 4.30 4.96 1.78
C SER A 140 5.37 5.79 2.47
N GLY A 141 4.92 6.56 3.44
CA GLY A 141 5.81 7.24 4.39
C GLY A 141 6.45 6.34 5.46
N GLY A 142 6.19 5.01 5.45
CA GLY A 142 6.74 4.08 6.43
C GLY A 142 5.72 3.60 7.47
N ALA A 143 6.18 3.36 8.70
CA ALA A 143 5.32 2.89 9.79
C ALA A 143 4.36 3.99 10.27
N ARG A 144 3.10 3.63 10.55
CA ARG A 144 2.10 4.53 11.14
C ARG A 144 2.44 4.78 12.60
N ILE A 145 3.00 5.93 12.91
CA ILE A 145 3.54 6.28 14.23
C ILE A 145 2.46 6.17 15.32
N GLN A 146 1.23 6.52 15.02
CA GLN A 146 0.09 6.48 15.96
C GLN A 146 -0.24 5.06 16.44
N GLU A 147 0.17 4.03 15.71
CA GLU A 147 -0.03 2.63 16.09
C GLU A 147 1.20 1.99 16.77
N GLY A 148 2.32 2.72 16.84
CA GLY A 148 3.50 2.32 17.58
C GLY A 148 4.01 0.93 17.22
N ALA A 149 4.17 0.07 18.23
CA ALA A 149 4.71 -1.28 18.07
C ALA A 149 3.84 -2.20 17.18
N ALA A 150 2.52 -1.99 17.12
CA ALA A 150 1.63 -2.79 16.26
C ALA A 150 1.93 -2.58 14.76
N SER A 151 2.25 -1.33 14.37
CA SER A 151 2.70 -1.01 13.02
C SER A 151 4.02 -1.73 12.67
N LEU A 152 5.00 -1.73 13.59
CA LEU A 152 6.28 -2.41 13.40
C LEU A 152 6.10 -3.94 13.32
N ALA A 153 5.26 -4.51 14.17
CA ALA A 153 4.92 -5.93 14.10
C ALA A 153 4.30 -6.31 12.75
N GLY A 154 3.46 -5.41 12.19
CA GLY A 154 2.88 -5.58 10.86
C GLY A 154 3.93 -5.77 9.77
N TYR A 155 5.00 -4.97 9.76
CA TYR A 155 6.14 -5.17 8.86
C TYR A 155 6.81 -6.53 9.09
N GLY A 156 7.03 -6.94 10.33
CA GLY A 156 7.61 -8.24 10.66
C GLY A 156 6.81 -9.40 10.07
N HIS A 157 5.49 -9.33 10.12
CA HIS A 157 4.60 -10.33 9.53
C HIS A 157 4.67 -10.38 7.99
N ILE A 158 4.86 -9.23 7.33
CA ILE A 158 5.07 -9.17 5.88
C ILE A 158 6.44 -9.75 5.53
N PHE A 159 7.51 -9.39 6.24
CA PHE A 159 8.86 -9.92 5.98
C PHE A 159 8.93 -11.43 6.14
N GLU A 160 8.26 -11.99 7.15
CA GLU A 160 8.14 -13.45 7.32
C GLU A 160 7.55 -14.10 6.06
N ARG A 161 6.52 -13.49 5.47
CA ARG A 161 5.90 -13.97 4.24
C ARG A 161 6.77 -13.79 3.02
N ASN A 162 7.49 -12.66 2.90
CA ASN A 162 8.47 -12.49 1.83
C ASN A 162 9.50 -13.63 1.84
N VAL A 163 10.03 -13.97 3.02
CA VAL A 163 11.00 -15.09 3.17
C VAL A 163 10.37 -16.41 2.78
N ARG A 164 9.15 -16.71 3.23
CA ARG A 164 8.46 -17.97 2.90
C ARG A 164 8.06 -18.08 1.43
N ALA A 165 7.75 -16.95 0.78
CA ALA A 165 7.38 -16.89 -0.64
C ALA A 165 8.59 -16.94 -1.57
N SER A 166 9.79 -16.64 -1.08
CA SER A 166 11.03 -16.62 -1.87
C SER A 166 11.31 -17.99 -2.48
N GLY A 167 11.44 -18.02 -3.82
CA GLY A 167 11.60 -19.27 -4.58
C GLY A 167 10.35 -20.13 -4.70
N VAL A 168 9.22 -19.68 -4.16
CA VAL A 168 7.92 -20.40 -4.23
C VAL A 168 6.97 -19.74 -5.22
N ILE A 169 6.82 -18.42 -5.13
CA ILE A 169 6.05 -17.60 -6.07
C ILE A 169 6.86 -16.36 -6.46
N PRO A 170 6.66 -15.78 -7.65
CA PRO A 170 7.22 -14.49 -8.00
C PRO A 170 6.69 -13.39 -7.08
N GLN A 171 7.59 -12.58 -6.55
CA GLN A 171 7.29 -11.40 -5.74
C GLN A 171 7.78 -10.16 -6.47
N ILE A 172 6.87 -9.25 -6.81
CA ILE A 172 7.15 -8.05 -7.58
C ILE A 172 6.80 -6.83 -6.74
N SER A 173 7.74 -5.93 -6.58
CA SER A 173 7.53 -4.63 -5.94
C SER A 173 7.56 -3.52 -6.97
N VAL A 174 6.52 -2.68 -6.99
CA VAL A 174 6.42 -1.50 -7.85
C VAL A 174 6.41 -0.27 -6.96
N ILE A 175 7.46 0.55 -7.06
CA ILE A 175 7.62 1.74 -6.21
C ILE A 175 7.07 2.94 -6.99
N MET A 176 5.97 3.50 -6.51
CA MET A 176 5.22 4.57 -7.19
C MET A 176 5.06 5.82 -6.31
N GLY A 177 5.99 6.00 -5.40
CA GLY A 177 6.05 7.14 -4.49
C GLY A 177 7.18 6.99 -3.49
N PRO A 178 7.16 7.75 -2.39
CA PRO A 178 8.12 7.52 -1.32
C PRO A 178 7.98 6.11 -0.75
N CYS A 179 9.11 5.47 -0.47
CA CYS A 179 9.21 4.17 0.17
C CYS A 179 10.33 4.25 1.20
N ALA A 180 9.97 4.64 2.44
CA ALA A 180 10.92 5.01 3.46
C ALA A 180 10.81 4.13 4.71
N GLY A 181 11.93 3.97 5.43
CA GLY A 181 12.01 3.23 6.68
C GLY A 181 11.59 1.76 6.51
N GLY A 182 10.64 1.28 7.32
CA GLY A 182 10.14 -0.09 7.25
C GLY A 182 9.57 -0.49 5.89
N ALA A 183 9.04 0.47 5.13
CA ALA A 183 8.45 0.22 3.81
C ALA A 183 9.48 -0.22 2.76
N VAL A 184 10.76 0.15 2.90
CA VAL A 184 11.80 -0.14 1.91
C VAL A 184 12.35 -1.56 2.03
N TYR A 185 12.25 -2.20 3.20
CA TYR A 185 12.86 -3.51 3.41
C TYR A 185 12.16 -4.63 2.62
N SER A 186 10.83 -4.64 2.60
CA SER A 186 10.08 -5.65 1.82
C SER A 186 10.43 -5.59 0.33
N PRO A 187 10.36 -4.44 -0.37
CA PRO A 187 10.79 -4.35 -1.76
C PRO A 187 12.22 -4.82 -2.02
N ALA A 188 13.14 -4.51 -1.11
CA ALA A 188 14.56 -4.87 -1.27
C ALA A 188 14.83 -6.39 -1.16
N ILE A 189 13.88 -7.19 -0.69
CA ILE A 189 13.97 -8.65 -0.57
C ILE A 189 13.00 -9.41 -1.48
N THR A 190 12.29 -8.71 -2.39
CA THR A 190 11.47 -9.32 -3.44
C THR A 190 12.31 -9.63 -4.68
N ASP A 191 11.73 -10.36 -5.65
CA ASP A 191 12.48 -10.83 -6.82
C ASP A 191 12.75 -9.73 -7.84
N PHE A 192 11.78 -8.82 -8.04
CA PHE A 192 11.89 -7.71 -8.97
C PHE A 192 11.36 -6.42 -8.36
N THR A 193 12.11 -5.34 -8.55
CA THR A 193 11.71 -3.99 -8.15
C THR A 193 11.61 -3.10 -9.38
N PHE A 194 10.43 -2.53 -9.58
CA PHE A 194 10.13 -1.50 -10.58
C PHE A 194 10.09 -0.14 -9.88
N MET A 195 10.62 0.89 -10.53
CA MET A 195 10.58 2.26 -10.01
C MET A 195 10.13 3.24 -11.07
N VAL A 196 9.45 4.30 -10.65
CA VAL A 196 9.04 5.42 -11.51
C VAL A 196 10.05 6.55 -11.37
N LYS A 197 10.50 7.14 -12.48
CA LYS A 197 11.39 8.30 -12.45
C LYS A 197 10.76 9.47 -11.69
N GLU A 198 11.60 10.23 -10.99
CA GLU A 198 11.28 11.49 -10.30
C GLU A 198 10.24 11.41 -9.19
N THR A 199 9.28 10.47 -9.24
CA THR A 199 8.21 10.36 -8.25
C THR A 199 8.43 9.27 -7.21
N SER A 200 9.29 8.28 -7.51
CA SER A 200 9.57 7.16 -6.60
C SER A 200 10.94 7.25 -5.95
N HIS A 201 10.97 6.95 -4.65
CA HIS A 201 12.21 7.00 -3.86
C HIS A 201 12.26 5.85 -2.86
N MET A 202 13.39 5.15 -2.80
CA MET A 202 13.68 4.09 -1.81
C MET A 202 14.86 4.49 -0.95
N PHE A 203 14.65 4.63 0.36
CA PHE A 203 15.73 4.89 1.33
C PHE A 203 15.34 4.45 2.75
N ILE A 204 16.33 4.13 3.57
CA ILE A 204 16.11 3.77 4.98
C ILE A 204 15.70 5.01 5.77
N THR A 205 16.44 6.12 5.58
CA THR A 205 16.14 7.42 6.18
C THR A 205 16.26 8.51 5.12
N GLY A 206 15.44 9.57 5.25
CA GLY A 206 15.45 10.68 4.30
C GLY A 206 16.68 11.62 4.45
N PRO A 207 16.86 12.54 3.48
CA PRO A 207 17.99 13.47 3.44
C PRO A 207 18.20 14.29 4.72
N ASP A 208 17.10 14.74 5.36
CA ASP A 208 17.19 15.53 6.60
C ASP A 208 17.81 14.77 7.77
N VAL A 209 17.52 13.47 7.88
CA VAL A 209 18.13 12.62 8.91
C VAL A 209 19.62 12.41 8.62
N ILE A 210 19.98 12.16 7.36
CA ILE A 210 21.37 12.01 6.93
C ILE A 210 22.15 13.28 7.26
N ARG A 211 21.64 14.44 6.86
CA ARG A 211 22.28 15.73 7.18
C ARG A 211 22.49 15.92 8.68
N THR A 212 21.51 15.54 9.49
CA THR A 212 21.59 15.69 10.95
C THR A 212 22.62 14.76 11.59
N VAL A 213 22.73 13.52 11.09
CA VAL A 213 23.57 12.47 11.71
C VAL A 213 25.00 12.47 11.15
N THR A 214 25.16 12.62 9.84
CA THR A 214 26.45 12.51 9.16
C THR A 214 27.03 13.85 8.69
N GLY A 215 26.19 14.90 8.61
CA GLY A 215 26.55 16.20 8.04
C GLY A 215 26.57 16.23 6.51
N GLU A 216 26.20 15.14 5.84
CA GLU A 216 26.16 15.07 4.38
C GLU A 216 24.89 15.72 3.83
N GLU A 217 25.03 16.50 2.77
CA GLU A 217 23.92 17.06 2.01
C GLU A 217 23.68 16.21 0.77
N VAL A 218 22.49 15.60 0.69
CA VAL A 218 22.05 14.76 -0.45
C VAL A 218 20.61 15.12 -0.82
N THR A 219 20.30 15.03 -2.10
CA THR A 219 18.91 15.17 -2.58
C THR A 219 18.16 13.84 -2.48
N PHE A 220 16.83 13.87 -2.60
CA PHE A 220 16.03 12.65 -2.66
C PHE A 220 16.44 11.74 -3.82
N GLU A 221 16.70 12.32 -5.01
CA GLU A 221 17.11 11.58 -6.21
C GLU A 221 18.51 10.95 -6.05
N GLU A 222 19.47 11.68 -5.50
CA GLU A 222 20.81 11.15 -5.28
C GLU A 222 20.83 10.04 -4.24
N LEU A 223 19.98 10.15 -3.21
CA LEU A 223 19.89 9.18 -2.12
C LEU A 223 19.18 7.90 -2.53
N GLY A 224 18.02 8.03 -3.18
CA GLY A 224 17.13 6.89 -3.39
C GLY A 224 16.22 6.99 -4.60
N GLY A 225 16.52 7.83 -5.58
CA GLY A 225 15.76 7.93 -6.82
C GLY A 225 15.90 6.70 -7.71
N ALA A 226 14.97 6.54 -8.65
CA ALA A 226 14.91 5.39 -9.56
C ALA A 226 16.23 5.14 -10.29
N MET A 227 16.85 6.19 -10.83
CA MET A 227 18.11 6.07 -11.56
C MET A 227 19.31 5.73 -10.66
N THR A 228 19.30 6.18 -9.41
CA THR A 228 20.30 5.80 -8.41
C THR A 228 20.24 4.30 -8.13
N HIS A 229 19.04 3.75 -7.95
CA HIS A 229 18.85 2.32 -7.72
C HIS A 229 19.08 1.45 -8.97
N ALA A 230 18.81 1.94 -10.15
CA ALA A 230 19.11 1.22 -11.40
C ALA A 230 20.62 1.21 -11.73
N ALA A 231 21.30 2.36 -11.60
CA ALA A 231 22.67 2.51 -12.08
C ALA A 231 23.76 2.22 -11.03
N ARG A 232 23.45 2.42 -9.71
CA ARG A 232 24.47 2.31 -8.64
C ARG A 232 24.23 1.11 -7.73
N SER A 233 23.03 0.96 -7.14
CA SER A 233 22.77 -0.13 -6.20
C SER A 233 22.34 -1.44 -6.87
N GLY A 234 21.78 -1.37 -8.08
CA GLY A 234 21.22 -2.54 -8.79
C GLY A 234 19.94 -3.08 -8.19
N VAL A 235 19.30 -2.37 -7.25
CA VAL A 235 18.04 -2.80 -6.63
C VAL A 235 16.86 -2.66 -7.59
N ALA A 236 16.79 -1.56 -8.36
CA ALA A 236 15.77 -1.39 -9.38
C ALA A 236 16.11 -2.21 -10.63
N ALA A 237 15.28 -3.22 -10.91
CA ALA A 237 15.39 -4.03 -12.11
C ALA A 237 14.85 -3.31 -13.35
N PHE A 238 13.82 -2.48 -13.17
CA PHE A 238 13.16 -1.74 -14.24
C PHE A 238 12.83 -0.31 -13.78
N VAL A 239 12.85 0.63 -14.73
CA VAL A 239 12.52 2.04 -14.48
C VAL A 239 11.60 2.52 -15.59
N GLY A 240 10.39 2.96 -15.22
CA GLY A 240 9.43 3.60 -16.13
C GLY A 240 9.48 5.12 -16.05
N GLU A 241 8.98 5.77 -17.08
CA GLU A 241 8.93 7.24 -17.18
C GLU A 241 7.89 7.85 -16.24
N ASP A 242 6.73 7.18 -16.09
CA ASP A 242 5.61 7.58 -15.24
C ASP A 242 4.86 6.36 -14.69
N ASP A 243 3.77 6.59 -13.96
CA ASP A 243 2.94 5.53 -13.37
C ASP A 243 2.35 4.61 -14.46
N GLU A 244 1.91 5.16 -15.60
CA GLU A 244 1.27 4.39 -16.67
C GLU A 244 2.29 3.51 -17.40
N ASP A 245 3.43 4.07 -17.82
CA ASP A 245 4.51 3.35 -18.48
C ASP A 245 5.07 2.22 -17.60
N THR A 246 5.12 2.44 -16.28
CA THR A 246 5.62 1.42 -15.33
C THR A 246 4.66 0.24 -15.13
N LEU A 247 3.34 0.45 -15.37
CA LEU A 247 2.30 -0.56 -15.15
C LEU A 247 1.94 -1.35 -16.41
N GLN A 248 2.34 -0.89 -17.60
CA GLN A 248 2.17 -1.57 -18.89
C GLN A 248 3.37 -2.45 -19.22
#